data_31734593a6801e6cd35980f3886cadcf
#
_entry.id   31734593a6801e6cd35980f3886cadcf
#
_cell.length_a   1.000
_cell.length_b   1.000
_cell.length_c   1.000
_cell.angle_alpha   90.00
_cell.angle_beta   90.00
_cell.angle_gamma   90.00
#
_symmetry.space_group_name_H-M   'P 1'
#
loop_
_entity.id
_entity.type
_entity.pdbx_description
1 polymer ?
#
loop_
_entity_poly.entity_id
_entity_poly.type
_entity_poly.pdbx_seq_one_letter_code
_entity_poly.pdbx_strand_id
1 'polypeptide(L)'
;SMYCEGMSAIAREQSTDGTQAMASGQECCSLSAGPLSSADAERSASMFKALGDPMRLRLLSHVAAQGCESVCACDLTEPLGISQPTVSHHMKRLVEAGLIVREQRGRWAHYSVVPQAFARLRQKLDLR
;
A
#
# COMPACT_ATOMS: atom_id res chain seq x y z
N SER A 1 7.88 11.79 -6.64
CA SER A 1 7.32 12.30 -7.77
C SER A 1 7.32 11.38 -8.98
N MET A 2 8.43 10.71 -9.29
CA MET A 2 8.43 9.71 -10.37
C MET A 2 7.42 8.62 -10.09
N TYR A 3 7.30 8.21 -8.84
CA TYR A 3 6.32 7.18 -8.47
C TYR A 3 4.90 7.65 -8.70
N CYS A 4 4.61 8.90 -8.39
CA CYS A 4 3.28 9.44 -8.59
C CYS A 4 2.90 9.48 -10.06
N GLU A 5 3.82 9.90 -10.91
CA GLU A 5 3.60 9.92 -12.34
C GLU A 5 3.45 8.52 -12.89
N GLY A 6 4.30 7.60 -12.42
CA GLY A 6 4.24 6.22 -12.86
C GLY A 6 2.92 5.57 -12.50
N MET A 7 2.41 5.85 -11.31
CA MET A 7 1.12 5.32 -10.90
C MET A 7 -0.02 5.83 -11.76
N SER A 8 0.00 7.12 -12.09
CA SER A 8 -1.03 7.69 -12.95
C SER A 8 -1.04 7.04 -14.32
N ALA A 9 0.14 6.85 -14.90
CA ALA A 9 0.26 6.21 -16.20
C ALA A 9 -0.22 4.77 -16.15
N ILE A 10 0.18 4.04 -15.11
CA ILE A 10 -0.22 2.65 -14.93
C ILE A 10 -1.74 2.56 -14.78
N ALA A 11 -2.32 3.47 -14.01
CA ALA A 11 -3.77 3.45 -13.81
C ALA A 11 -4.51 3.63 -15.13
N ARG A 12 -4.03 4.49 -15.99
CA ARG A 12 -4.66 4.70 -17.28
C ARG A 12 -4.54 3.47 -18.17
N GLU A 13 -3.38 2.86 -18.18
CA GLU A 13 -3.17 1.64 -18.94
C GLU A 13 -4.05 0.52 -18.43
N GLN A 14 -4.17 0.41 -17.12
CA GLN A 14 -5.01 -0.60 -16.53
C GLN A 14 -6.47 -0.43 -16.91
N SER A 15 -6.92 0.81 -17.01
CA SER A 15 -8.29 1.07 -17.46
C SER A 15 -8.51 0.55 -18.87
N THR A 16 -7.55 0.80 -19.75
CA THR A 16 -7.61 0.30 -21.12
C THR A 16 -7.60 -1.23 -21.15
N ASP A 17 -6.70 -1.80 -20.38
CA ASP A 17 -6.60 -3.26 -20.29
C ASP A 17 -7.87 -3.86 -19.70
N GLY A 18 -8.45 -3.18 -18.73
CA GLY A 18 -9.71 -3.61 -18.16
C GLY A 18 -10.79 -3.72 -19.21
N THR A 19 -10.83 -2.78 -20.13
CA THR A 19 -11.77 -2.83 -21.24
C THR A 19 -11.54 -4.05 -22.11
N GLN A 20 -10.26 -4.33 -22.41
CA GLN A 20 -9.91 -5.49 -23.20
C GLN A 20 -10.25 -6.78 -22.48
N ALA A 21 -9.97 -6.83 -21.19
CA ALA A 21 -10.27 -8.02 -20.39
C ALA A 21 -11.77 -8.29 -20.38
N MET A 22 -12.58 -7.25 -20.36
CA MET A 22 -14.02 -7.40 -20.40
C MET A 22 -14.49 -8.06 -21.68
N ALA A 23 -13.77 -7.83 -22.77
CA ALA A 23 -14.12 -8.42 -24.04
C ALA A 23 -14.04 -9.95 -24.00
N SER A 24 -13.20 -10.51 -23.14
CA SER A 24 -13.08 -11.94 -23.00
C SER A 24 -14.28 -12.55 -22.27
N GLY A 25 -14.87 -11.81 -21.35
CA GLY A 25 -16.06 -12.23 -20.63
C GLY A 25 -15.87 -13.38 -19.66
N GLN A 26 -14.76 -14.05 -19.72
CA GLN A 26 -14.56 -15.27 -18.92
C GLN A 26 -13.87 -15.01 -17.60
N GLU A 27 -13.37 -13.82 -17.41
CA GLU A 27 -12.58 -13.48 -16.23
C GLU A 27 -13.33 -12.63 -15.23
N CYS A 28 -14.65 -12.54 -15.42
CA CYS A 28 -15.47 -11.65 -14.60
C CYS A 28 -15.42 -11.98 -13.11
N CYS A 29 -15.25 -13.25 -12.77
CA CYS A 29 -15.30 -13.68 -11.39
C CYS A 29 -13.95 -14.15 -10.86
N SER A 30 -12.86 -13.86 -11.58
CA SER A 30 -11.56 -14.32 -11.13
C SER A 30 -10.77 -13.23 -10.43
N LEU A 31 -9.98 -13.64 -9.48
CA LEU A 31 -8.99 -12.79 -8.84
C LEU A 31 -7.71 -12.91 -9.65
N SER A 32 -7.26 -11.81 -10.26
CA SER A 32 -6.09 -11.78 -11.11
C SER A 32 -6.15 -12.90 -12.17
N ALA A 33 -5.03 -13.49 -12.53
CA ALA A 33 -4.93 -14.42 -13.65
C ALA A 33 -5.08 -15.88 -13.22
N GLY A 34 -5.94 -16.20 -12.29
CA GLY A 34 -6.17 -17.55 -11.85
C GLY A 34 -5.83 -17.72 -10.37
N PRO A 35 -5.78 -18.98 -9.90
CA PRO A 35 -5.52 -19.24 -8.48
C PRO A 35 -4.15 -18.75 -8.05
N LEU A 36 -4.07 -18.23 -6.84
CA LEU A 36 -2.81 -17.78 -6.28
C LEU A 36 -1.96 -18.97 -5.85
N SER A 37 -0.65 -18.82 -6.04
CA SER A 37 0.28 -19.79 -5.46
C SER A 37 0.30 -19.62 -3.94
N SER A 38 0.79 -20.64 -3.24
CA SER A 38 0.92 -20.57 -1.79
C SER A 38 1.77 -19.38 -1.37
N ALA A 39 2.88 -19.14 -2.04
CA ALA A 39 3.79 -18.04 -1.71
C ALA A 39 3.12 -16.68 -1.95
N ASP A 40 2.41 -16.53 -3.05
CA ASP A 40 1.71 -15.28 -3.34
C ASP A 40 0.59 -15.03 -2.33
N ALA A 41 -0.13 -16.08 -1.96
CA ALA A 41 -1.20 -15.97 -0.97
C ALA A 41 -0.65 -15.53 0.37
N GLU A 42 0.48 -16.10 0.80
CA GLU A 42 1.09 -15.72 2.07
C GLU A 42 1.56 -14.28 2.07
N ARG A 43 2.19 -13.85 0.98
CA ARG A 43 2.66 -12.47 0.86
C ARG A 43 1.51 -11.47 0.90
N SER A 44 0.49 -11.73 0.10
CA SER A 44 -0.65 -10.84 0.04
C SER A 44 -1.41 -10.83 1.35
N ALA A 45 -1.58 -11.98 1.98
CA ALA A 45 -2.26 -12.08 3.26
C ALA A 45 -1.53 -11.28 4.34
N SER A 46 -0.20 -11.32 4.34
CA SER A 46 0.61 -10.56 5.28
C SER A 46 0.37 -9.06 5.11
N MET A 47 0.29 -8.60 3.88
CA MET A 47 0.03 -7.19 3.60
C MET A 47 -1.38 -6.77 4.06
N PHE A 48 -2.38 -7.59 3.77
CA PHE A 48 -3.75 -7.33 4.21
C PHE A 48 -3.85 -7.36 5.72
N LYS A 49 -3.15 -8.27 6.36
CA LYS A 49 -3.14 -8.35 7.81
C LYS A 49 -2.56 -7.08 8.43
N ALA A 50 -1.49 -6.56 7.84
CA ALA A 50 -0.91 -5.31 8.32
C ALA A 50 -1.89 -4.15 8.18
N LEU A 51 -2.70 -4.16 7.12
CA LEU A 51 -3.70 -3.12 6.89
C LEU A 51 -4.96 -3.32 7.74
N GLY A 52 -5.15 -4.48 8.34
CA GLY A 52 -6.37 -4.82 9.06
C GLY A 52 -6.48 -4.24 10.46
N ASP A 53 -5.66 -3.26 10.80
CA ASP A 53 -5.71 -2.59 12.09
C ASP A 53 -6.13 -1.14 11.89
N PRO A 54 -7.14 -0.65 12.62
CA PRO A 54 -7.65 0.72 12.41
C PRO A 54 -6.58 1.79 12.58
N MET A 55 -5.71 1.66 13.58
CA MET A 55 -4.68 2.66 13.79
C MET A 55 -3.65 2.64 12.67
N ARG A 56 -3.29 1.45 12.19
CA ARG A 56 -2.35 1.36 11.07
C ARG A 56 -2.94 1.96 9.80
N LEU A 57 -4.23 1.75 9.56
CA LEU A 57 -4.89 2.40 8.42
C LEU A 57 -4.87 3.91 8.54
N ARG A 58 -5.11 4.43 9.74
CA ARG A 58 -5.07 5.87 9.97
C ARG A 58 -3.67 6.43 9.74
N LEU A 59 -2.65 5.75 10.29
CA LEU A 59 -1.26 6.15 10.07
C LEU A 59 -0.91 6.16 8.60
N LEU A 60 -1.28 5.09 7.91
CA LEU A 60 -1.02 4.97 6.48
C LEU A 60 -1.69 6.10 5.70
N SER A 61 -2.93 6.45 6.06
CA SER A 61 -3.64 7.52 5.37
C SER A 61 -2.96 8.87 5.56
N HIS A 62 -2.37 9.11 6.73
CA HIS A 62 -1.62 10.34 6.95
C HIS A 62 -0.35 10.39 6.10
N VAL A 63 0.36 9.26 6.01
CA VAL A 63 1.54 9.20 5.16
C VAL A 63 1.18 9.37 3.70
N ALA A 64 0.13 8.70 3.25
CA ALA A 64 -0.31 8.76 1.86
C ALA A 64 -0.81 10.16 1.48
N ALA A 65 -1.38 10.89 2.43
CA ALA A 65 -1.89 12.23 2.18
C ALA A 65 -0.79 13.21 1.78
N GLN A 66 0.46 12.91 2.10
CA GLN A 66 1.59 13.73 1.71
C GLN A 66 2.08 13.41 0.30
N GLY A 67 1.41 12.51 -0.38
CA GLY A 67 1.76 12.14 -1.75
C GLY A 67 3.06 11.36 -1.80
N CYS A 68 4.01 11.88 -2.57
CA CYS A 68 5.28 11.21 -2.75
C CYS A 68 6.36 11.63 -1.76
N GLU A 69 6.03 12.54 -0.86
CA GLU A 69 6.99 13.00 0.13
C GLU A 69 6.98 12.10 1.36
N SER A 70 8.12 12.05 2.04
CA SER A 70 8.21 11.29 3.27
C SER A 70 7.63 12.09 4.44
N VAL A 71 7.17 11.39 5.47
CA VAL A 71 6.56 11.99 6.64
C VAL A 71 7.39 11.62 7.87
N CYS A 72 7.71 12.61 8.67
CA CYS A 72 8.42 12.38 9.92
C CYS A 72 7.50 11.67 10.92
N ALA A 73 8.05 10.68 11.63
CA ALA A 73 7.31 10.04 12.71
C ALA A 73 6.84 11.05 13.75
N CYS A 74 7.60 12.12 13.95
CA CYS A 74 7.26 13.17 14.89
C CYS A 74 5.95 13.89 14.54
N ASP A 75 5.55 13.87 13.27
CA ASP A 75 4.32 14.52 12.83
C ASP A 75 3.09 13.61 12.94
N LEU A 76 3.29 12.38 13.35
CA LEU A 76 2.19 11.40 13.39
C LEU A 76 1.62 11.20 14.79
N THR A 77 2.27 11.70 15.82
CA THR A 77 1.81 11.50 17.20
C THR A 77 0.60 12.36 17.53
N GLU A 78 0.68 13.64 17.20
CA GLU A 78 -0.34 14.60 17.61
C GLU A 78 -1.69 14.38 16.93
N PRO A 79 -1.77 14.27 15.60
CA PRO A 79 -3.07 14.11 14.96
C PRO A 79 -3.76 12.79 15.33
N LEU A 80 -3.02 11.80 15.77
CA LEU A 80 -3.59 10.50 16.11
C LEU A 80 -3.72 10.27 17.60
N GLY A 81 -3.17 11.18 18.41
CA GLY A 81 -3.27 11.08 19.85
C GLY A 81 -2.57 9.88 20.45
N ILE A 82 -1.48 9.43 19.84
CA ILE A 82 -0.71 8.28 20.32
C ILE A 82 0.74 8.67 20.54
N SER A 83 1.43 7.85 21.32
CA SER A 83 2.83 8.12 21.67
C SER A 83 3.77 7.73 20.55
N GLN A 84 4.98 8.27 20.61
CA GLN A 84 6.04 7.95 19.66
C GLN A 84 6.33 6.44 19.59
N PRO A 85 6.49 5.72 20.71
CA PRO A 85 6.71 4.28 20.64
C PRO A 85 5.56 3.53 19.97
N THR A 86 4.33 3.99 20.16
CA THR A 86 3.16 3.37 19.52
C THR A 86 3.20 3.57 18.02
N VAL A 87 3.53 4.79 17.59
CA VAL A 87 3.72 5.08 16.15
C VAL A 87 4.77 4.12 15.59
N SER A 88 5.93 4.05 16.23
CA SER A 88 7.04 3.23 15.76
C SER A 88 6.64 1.76 15.67
N HIS A 89 5.89 1.26 16.63
CA HIS A 89 5.44 -0.13 16.62
C HIS A 89 4.56 -0.44 15.41
N HIS A 90 3.57 0.41 15.16
CA HIS A 90 2.66 0.21 14.04
C HIS A 90 3.38 0.38 12.69
N MET A 91 4.26 1.39 12.61
CA MET A 91 4.99 1.64 11.38
C MET A 91 5.94 0.49 11.05
N LYS A 92 6.53 -0.12 12.08
CA LYS A 92 7.38 -1.29 11.87
C LYS A 92 6.62 -2.43 11.21
N ARG A 93 5.38 -2.65 11.62
CA ARG A 93 4.53 -3.68 11.00
C ARG A 93 4.27 -3.38 9.53
N LEU A 94 4.02 -2.12 9.22
CA LEU A 94 3.79 -1.72 7.83
C LEU A 94 5.06 -1.84 6.98
N VAL A 95 6.22 -1.54 7.57
CA VAL A 95 7.50 -1.70 6.87
C VAL A 95 7.77 -3.18 6.60
N GLU A 96 7.55 -4.02 7.60
CA GLU A 96 7.77 -5.46 7.46
C GLU A 96 6.88 -6.07 6.38
N ALA A 97 5.69 -5.52 6.21
CA ALA A 97 4.77 -5.97 5.17
C ALA A 97 5.13 -5.41 3.79
N GLY A 98 6.10 -4.51 3.71
CA GLY A 98 6.52 -3.94 2.44
C GLY A 98 5.65 -2.83 1.89
N LEU A 99 4.78 -2.26 2.73
CA LEU A 99 3.83 -1.24 2.30
C LEU A 99 4.41 0.17 2.37
N ILE A 100 5.35 0.39 3.26
CA ILE A 100 6.04 1.66 3.41
C ILE A 100 7.53 1.40 3.58
N VAL A 101 8.34 2.43 3.35
CA VAL A 101 9.77 2.38 3.62
C VAL A 101 10.11 3.38 4.71
N ARG A 102 11.15 3.06 5.45
CA ARG A 102 11.63 3.88 6.55
C ARG A 102 13.02 4.39 6.22
N GLU A 103 13.21 5.68 6.45
CA GLU A 103 14.52 6.31 6.27
C GLU A 103 14.88 7.07 7.52
N GLN A 104 16.07 6.83 8.05
CA GLN A 104 16.55 7.57 9.23
C GLN A 104 17.17 8.88 8.77
N ARG A 105 16.67 9.99 9.30
CA ARG A 105 17.22 11.33 9.04
C ARG A 105 17.51 11.99 10.37
N GLY A 106 18.79 12.00 10.74
CA GLY A 106 19.17 12.46 12.05
C GLY A 106 18.61 11.56 13.13
N ARG A 107 17.85 12.13 14.05
CA ARG A 107 17.27 11.38 15.16
C ARG A 107 15.84 10.90 14.87
N TRP A 108 15.28 11.25 13.71
CA TRP A 108 13.90 10.95 13.41
C TRP A 108 13.77 10.00 12.24
N ALA A 109 12.83 9.07 12.35
CA ALA A 109 12.46 8.20 11.25
C ALA A 109 11.48 8.93 10.33
N HIS A 110 11.64 8.73 9.03
CA HIS A 110 10.73 9.25 8.01
C HIS A 110 10.18 8.09 7.22
N TYR A 111 8.91 8.19 6.86
CA TYR A 111 8.20 7.10 6.19
C TYR A 111 7.58 7.57 4.89
N SER A 112 7.60 6.72 3.89
CA SER A 112 6.93 6.98 2.62
C SER A 112 6.29 5.71 2.10
N VAL A 113 5.23 5.89 1.32
CA VAL A 113 4.46 4.78 0.76
C VAL A 113 5.22 4.11 -0.38
N VAL A 114 5.07 2.80 -0.52
CA VAL A 114 5.58 2.04 -1.66
C VAL A 114 4.42 1.85 -2.63
N PRO A 115 4.30 2.70 -3.66
CA PRO A 115 3.12 2.65 -4.53
C PRO A 115 2.93 1.32 -5.23
N GLN A 116 4.02 0.65 -5.57
CA GLN A 116 3.97 -0.63 -6.27
C GLN A 116 3.33 -1.73 -5.42
N ALA A 117 3.53 -1.67 -4.10
CA ALA A 117 2.92 -2.64 -3.20
C ALA A 117 1.40 -2.51 -3.25
N PHE A 118 0.90 -1.29 -3.26
CA PHE A 118 -0.54 -1.04 -3.31
C PHE A 118 -1.12 -1.39 -4.68
N ALA A 119 -0.37 -1.17 -5.74
CA ALA A 119 -0.79 -1.58 -7.07
C ALA A 119 -0.98 -3.10 -7.13
N ARG A 120 -0.08 -3.85 -6.51
CA ARG A 120 -0.20 -5.31 -6.47
C ARG A 120 -1.43 -5.76 -5.68
N LEU A 121 -1.68 -5.13 -4.53
CA LEU A 121 -2.85 -5.47 -3.73
C LEU A 121 -4.14 -5.16 -4.48
N ARG A 122 -4.17 -4.03 -5.18
CA ARG A 122 -5.34 -3.67 -5.97
C ARG A 122 -5.62 -4.70 -7.04
N GLN A 123 -4.57 -5.21 -7.68
CA GLN A 123 -4.73 -6.27 -8.68
C GLN A 123 -5.34 -7.53 -8.10
N LYS A 124 -4.96 -7.86 -6.87
CA LYS A 124 -5.51 -9.06 -6.20
C LYS A 124 -7.01 -8.91 -5.91
N LEU A 125 -7.47 -7.68 -5.79
CA LEU A 125 -8.87 -7.40 -5.49
C LEU A 125 -9.69 -6.99 -6.71
N ASP A 126 -9.08 -7.01 -7.88
CA ASP A 126 -9.73 -6.56 -9.10
C ASP A 126 -10.58 -7.70 -9.66
N LEU A 127 -11.82 -7.72 -9.26
CA LEU A 127 -12.82 -8.69 -9.73
C LEU A 127 -13.55 -8.12 -10.92
N ARG A 128 -13.69 -8.93 -11.95
CA ARG A 128 -14.32 -8.47 -13.18
C ARG A 128 -15.59 -9.22 -13.49
#